data_26f510f1fc21c224ab5c62d47c6b5da1
#
_entry.id   26f510f1fc21c224ab5c62d47c6b5da1
#
_cell.length_a   1.000
_cell.length_b   1.000
_cell.length_c   1.000
_cell.angle_alpha   90.00
_cell.angle_beta   90.00
_cell.angle_gamma   90.00
#
_symmetry.space_group_name_H-M   'P 1'
#
loop_
_entity.id
_entity.type
_entity.pdbx_description
1 polymer ?
#
loop_
_entity_poly.entity_id
_entity_poly.type
_entity_poly.pdbx_seq_one_letter_code
_entity_poly.pdbx_strand_id
1 'polypeptide(L)'
;MSKQCEHGAGILTRRIVPADNSCLFTSVDFVLNDGARVDTDAMQSLRCIIADAVAEDPVTYNEAFLGQPNDDYCIWIKDESSWGGAIELSILSRHYRVEIDVIDTQSGRIDRFGQSENYNTRVLLIYDGVHYDPLVMESADGATVSTVFPTSDDAVLSQAIEIGAEAKSCRQFTDVSNFTLRCLICQTMLRGQKEAMEHGTRTGHANFGEV
;
A
#
# COMPACT_ATOMS: atom_id res chain seq x y z
N MET A 1 19.76 -27.55 17.92
CA MET A 1 18.34 -27.93 17.94
C MET A 1 17.55 -26.68 17.67
N SER A 2 17.26 -26.42 16.39
CA SER A 2 16.45 -25.27 15.95
C SER A 2 14.98 -25.56 16.31
N LYS A 3 14.39 -24.73 17.15
CA LYS A 3 12.95 -24.71 17.33
C LYS A 3 12.35 -24.27 15.99
N GLN A 4 11.77 -25.20 15.24
CA GLN A 4 10.78 -24.89 14.22
C GLN A 4 9.64 -24.19 14.97
N CYS A 5 9.41 -22.92 14.66
CA CYS A 5 8.16 -22.25 15.03
C CYS A 5 7.06 -22.93 14.22
N GLU A 6 6.35 -23.87 14.83
CA GLU A 6 5.05 -24.30 14.34
C GLU A 6 4.15 -23.06 14.45
N HIS A 7 3.84 -22.43 13.32
CA HIS A 7 2.81 -21.42 13.25
C HIS A 7 1.52 -22.12 13.66
N GLY A 8 0.93 -21.72 14.77
CA GLY A 8 -0.36 -22.24 15.24
C GLY A 8 -1.36 -22.16 14.10
N ALA A 9 -2.31 -23.12 14.07
CA ALA A 9 -3.35 -23.24 13.05
C ALA A 9 -4.17 -21.94 12.98
N GLY A 10 -3.78 -21.04 12.07
CA GLY A 10 -4.44 -19.79 11.77
C GLY A 10 -4.88 -19.74 10.29
N ILE A 11 -5.74 -18.80 9.98
CA ILE A 11 -6.21 -18.52 8.62
C ILE A 11 -5.69 -17.13 8.26
N LEU A 12 -5.12 -17.01 7.06
CA LEU A 12 -4.74 -15.70 6.53
C LEU A 12 -6.01 -14.93 6.18
N THR A 13 -6.13 -13.71 6.70
CA THR A 13 -7.32 -12.87 6.53
C THR A 13 -6.95 -11.44 6.15
N ARG A 14 -7.86 -10.75 5.45
CA ARG A 14 -7.78 -9.32 5.17
C ARG A 14 -8.29 -8.55 6.39
N ARG A 15 -7.44 -7.73 6.98
CA ARG A 15 -7.80 -6.82 8.07
C ARG A 15 -8.14 -5.45 7.51
N ILE A 16 -9.38 -5.01 7.67
CA ILE A 16 -9.82 -3.72 7.13
C ILE A 16 -9.26 -2.58 7.98
N VAL A 17 -8.56 -1.65 7.34
CA VAL A 17 -8.12 -0.39 7.94
C VAL A 17 -9.02 0.77 7.47
N PRO A 18 -8.99 1.95 8.13
CA PRO A 18 -9.78 3.10 7.71
C PRO A 18 -9.51 3.49 6.25
N ALA A 19 -10.59 3.75 5.50
CA ALA A 19 -10.50 4.24 4.13
C ALA A 19 -10.24 5.75 4.15
N ASP A 20 -8.99 6.12 4.39
CA ASP A 20 -8.49 7.49 4.42
C ASP A 20 -7.21 7.62 3.59
N ASN A 21 -6.64 8.83 3.55
CA ASN A 21 -5.42 9.09 2.78
C ASN A 21 -4.16 8.40 3.36
N SER A 22 -4.28 7.76 4.51
CA SER A 22 -3.18 7.10 5.23
C SER A 22 -3.27 5.58 5.22
N CYS A 23 -4.20 4.97 4.46
CA CYS A 23 -4.44 3.53 4.47
C CYS A 23 -3.18 2.69 4.23
N LEU A 24 -2.28 3.10 3.31
CA LEU A 24 -1.00 2.44 3.09
C LEU A 24 -0.13 2.47 4.36
N PHE A 25 0.02 3.65 4.95
CA PHE A 25 0.85 3.86 6.15
C PHE A 25 0.28 3.09 7.34
N THR A 26 -1.06 3.15 7.51
CA THR A 26 -1.79 2.39 8.53
C THR A 26 -1.57 0.88 8.36
N SER A 27 -1.64 0.38 7.13
CA SER A 27 -1.44 -1.04 6.84
C SER A 27 -0.01 -1.49 7.12
N VAL A 28 0.99 -0.68 6.74
CA VAL A 28 2.42 -0.98 6.98
C VAL A 28 2.72 -0.92 8.49
N ASP A 29 2.26 0.10 9.20
CA ASP A 29 2.44 0.22 10.64
C ASP A 29 1.81 -0.97 11.38
N PHE A 30 0.59 -1.35 11.01
CA PHE A 30 -0.12 -2.48 11.60
C PHE A 30 0.67 -3.79 11.49
N VAL A 31 1.19 -4.10 10.31
CA VAL A 31 1.94 -5.36 10.12
C VAL A 31 3.32 -5.35 10.75
N LEU A 32 3.96 -4.20 10.88
CA LEU A 32 5.29 -4.07 11.50
C LEU A 32 5.23 -4.01 13.03
N ASN A 33 4.09 -3.63 13.60
CA ASN A 33 3.87 -3.53 15.05
C ASN A 33 2.98 -4.68 15.59
N ASP A 34 3.09 -5.88 15.01
CA ASP A 34 2.40 -7.10 15.44
C ASP A 34 0.87 -6.94 15.62
N GLY A 35 0.24 -6.14 14.78
CA GLY A 35 -1.20 -5.89 14.86
C GLY A 35 -1.62 -4.98 16.02
N ALA A 36 -0.69 -4.26 16.62
CA ALA A 36 -1.00 -3.29 17.67
C ALA A 36 -1.87 -2.14 17.11
N ARG A 37 -2.55 -1.46 18.04
CA ARG A 37 -3.37 -0.31 17.66
C ARG A 37 -2.50 0.78 17.02
N VAL A 38 -2.87 1.17 15.81
CA VAL A 38 -2.20 2.22 15.06
C VAL A 38 -2.33 3.57 15.77
N ASP A 39 -1.23 4.29 15.91
CA ASP A 39 -1.17 5.64 16.45
C ASP A 39 -1.06 6.64 15.30
N THR A 40 -1.75 7.78 15.42
CA THR A 40 -1.70 8.86 14.42
C THR A 40 -0.28 9.40 14.25
N ASP A 41 0.50 9.46 15.34
CA ASP A 41 1.89 9.90 15.31
C ASP A 41 2.79 8.93 14.52
N ALA A 42 2.44 7.64 14.48
CA ALA A 42 3.15 6.65 13.69
C ALA A 42 3.04 6.91 12.19
N MET A 43 1.86 7.32 11.69
CA MET A 43 1.65 7.66 10.27
C MET A 43 2.55 8.83 9.85
N GLN A 44 2.61 9.87 10.68
CA GLN A 44 3.46 11.02 10.42
C GLN A 44 4.94 10.64 10.47
N SER A 45 5.33 9.75 11.37
CA SER A 45 6.69 9.22 11.46
C SER A 45 7.10 8.48 10.19
N LEU A 46 6.23 7.62 9.63
CA LEU A 46 6.48 6.92 8.36
C LEU A 46 6.67 7.91 7.20
N ARG A 47 5.81 8.94 7.13
CA ARG A 47 5.93 10.01 6.12
C ARG A 47 7.26 10.77 6.24
N CYS A 48 7.72 11.04 7.45
CA CYS A 48 9.01 11.66 7.69
C CYS A 48 10.18 10.75 7.25
N ILE A 49 10.15 9.46 7.59
CA ILE A 49 11.15 8.47 7.14
C ILE A 49 11.28 8.48 5.61
N ILE A 50 10.15 8.53 4.89
CA ILE A 50 10.14 8.55 3.44
C ILE A 50 10.74 9.87 2.92
N ALA A 51 10.30 11.00 3.45
CA ALA A 51 10.82 12.31 3.04
C ALA A 51 12.34 12.44 3.29
N ASP A 52 12.82 11.94 4.42
CA ASP A 52 14.24 11.97 4.76
C ASP A 52 15.05 11.09 3.81
N ALA A 53 14.58 9.86 3.51
CA ALA A 53 15.23 8.98 2.54
C ALA A 53 15.27 9.57 1.12
N VAL A 54 14.22 10.26 0.71
CA VAL A 54 14.14 10.96 -0.59
C VAL A 54 15.13 12.15 -0.62
N ALA A 55 15.20 12.92 0.45
CA ALA A 55 16.10 14.07 0.56
C ALA A 55 17.58 13.65 0.59
N GLU A 56 17.90 12.50 1.19
CA GLU A 56 19.27 11.97 1.30
C GLU A 56 19.86 11.49 -0.04
N ASP A 57 19.01 11.06 -0.99
CA ASP A 57 19.46 10.52 -2.29
C ASP A 57 18.74 11.20 -3.48
N PRO A 58 19.03 12.47 -3.78
CA PRO A 58 18.39 13.18 -4.88
C PRO A 58 18.79 12.67 -6.28
N VAL A 59 19.81 11.80 -6.36
CA VAL A 59 20.22 11.17 -7.62
C VAL A 59 19.26 10.05 -7.99
N THR A 60 18.97 9.16 -7.07
CA THR A 60 17.98 8.08 -7.24
C THR A 60 16.56 8.67 -7.30
N TYR A 61 16.23 9.54 -6.35
CA TYR A 61 14.92 10.19 -6.24
C TYR A 61 14.92 11.56 -6.95
N ASN A 62 15.21 11.55 -8.26
CA ASN A 62 15.18 12.74 -9.10
C ASN A 62 13.76 13.01 -9.61
N GLU A 63 13.55 14.19 -10.21
CA GLU A 63 12.26 14.64 -10.73
C GLU A 63 11.65 13.66 -11.75
N ALA A 64 12.47 13.03 -12.60
CA ALA A 64 11.98 12.06 -13.58
C ALA A 64 11.42 10.79 -12.93
N PHE A 65 11.97 10.39 -11.78
CA PHE A 65 11.52 9.24 -10.99
C PHE A 65 10.30 9.58 -10.13
N LEU A 66 10.33 10.74 -9.47
CA LEU A 66 9.27 11.17 -8.54
C LEU A 66 8.06 11.79 -9.24
N GLY A 67 8.23 12.28 -10.48
CA GLY A 67 7.21 13.04 -11.20
C GLY A 67 7.08 14.51 -10.77
N GLN A 68 7.90 14.94 -9.81
CA GLN A 68 8.01 16.31 -9.31
C GLN A 68 9.40 16.54 -8.70
N PRO A 69 9.83 17.81 -8.49
CA PRO A 69 11.11 18.11 -7.84
C PRO A 69 11.26 17.44 -6.49
N ASN A 70 12.50 17.00 -6.15
CA ASN A 70 12.78 16.26 -4.92
C ASN A 70 12.29 16.99 -3.65
N ASP A 71 12.60 18.28 -3.53
CA ASP A 71 12.20 19.09 -2.38
C ASP A 71 10.65 19.20 -2.26
N ASP A 72 9.96 19.35 -3.40
CA ASP A 72 8.50 19.44 -3.46
C ASP A 72 7.86 18.11 -3.05
N TYR A 73 8.45 16.98 -3.46
CA TYR A 73 8.01 15.64 -3.04
C TYR A 73 8.16 15.45 -1.53
N CYS A 74 9.28 15.88 -0.95
CA CYS A 74 9.52 15.80 0.50
C CYS A 74 8.50 16.61 1.32
N ILE A 75 8.04 17.73 0.78
CA ILE A 75 6.97 18.52 1.41
C ILE A 75 5.62 17.82 1.23
N TRP A 76 5.33 17.39 0.00
CA TRP A 76 4.07 16.74 -0.37
C TRP A 76 3.81 15.47 0.42
N ILE A 77 4.80 14.57 0.56
CA ILE A 77 4.58 13.28 1.26
C ILE A 77 4.33 13.46 2.77
N LYS A 78 4.79 14.56 3.36
CA LYS A 78 4.52 14.89 4.77
C LYS A 78 3.09 15.38 5.01
N ASP A 79 2.38 15.79 3.97
CA ASP A 79 0.98 16.18 4.06
C ASP A 79 0.10 14.93 4.25
N GLU A 80 -0.80 14.97 5.23
CA GLU A 80 -1.71 13.87 5.57
C GLU A 80 -2.70 13.53 4.45
N SER A 81 -2.94 14.45 3.53
CA SER A 81 -3.80 14.24 2.36
C SER A 81 -3.10 13.50 1.21
N SER A 82 -1.78 13.35 1.27
CA SER A 82 -0.99 12.68 0.23
C SER A 82 -1.10 11.15 0.32
N TRP A 83 -1.35 10.53 -0.80
CA TRP A 83 -1.44 9.07 -0.88
C TRP A 83 -0.05 8.47 -1.05
N GLY A 84 0.19 7.34 -0.37
CA GLY A 84 1.38 6.54 -0.58
C GLY A 84 1.16 5.49 -1.68
N GLY A 85 2.27 5.04 -2.29
CA GLY A 85 2.27 4.04 -3.34
C GLY A 85 3.58 3.23 -3.40
N ALA A 86 4.01 2.87 -4.60
CA ALA A 86 5.16 2.01 -4.82
C ALA A 86 6.50 2.62 -4.34
N ILE A 87 6.65 3.93 -4.42
CA ILE A 87 7.86 4.64 -3.97
C ILE A 87 7.98 4.48 -2.45
N GLU A 88 6.91 4.78 -1.72
CA GLU A 88 6.84 4.70 -0.27
C GLU A 88 7.08 3.27 0.21
N LEU A 89 6.43 2.28 -0.41
CA LEU A 89 6.63 0.87 -0.08
C LEU A 89 8.07 0.41 -0.31
N SER A 90 8.71 0.86 -1.39
CA SER A 90 10.13 0.55 -1.66
C SER A 90 11.06 1.14 -0.59
N ILE A 91 10.80 2.37 -0.15
CA ILE A 91 11.60 3.04 0.89
C ILE A 91 11.37 2.36 2.25
N LEU A 92 10.11 2.10 2.62
CA LEU A 92 9.76 1.45 3.90
C LEU A 92 10.29 0.02 3.98
N SER A 93 10.22 -0.75 2.88
CA SER A 93 10.83 -2.08 2.80
C SER A 93 12.33 -2.04 3.12
N ARG A 94 13.05 -1.09 2.54
CA ARG A 94 14.50 -0.92 2.77
C ARG A 94 14.80 -0.44 4.19
N HIS A 95 14.01 0.50 4.70
CA HIS A 95 14.19 1.06 6.04
C HIS A 95 14.02 -0.02 7.13
N TYR A 96 12.94 -0.82 7.03
CA TYR A 96 12.63 -1.86 8.00
C TYR A 96 13.30 -3.20 7.73
N ARG A 97 13.99 -3.34 6.58
CA ARG A 97 14.65 -4.58 6.13
C ARG A 97 13.71 -5.77 6.06
N VAL A 98 12.55 -5.54 5.50
CA VAL A 98 11.48 -6.54 5.33
C VAL A 98 10.99 -6.52 3.89
N GLU A 99 10.71 -7.68 3.31
CA GLU A 99 10.01 -7.77 2.02
C GLU A 99 8.55 -7.36 2.23
N ILE A 100 8.05 -6.43 1.42
CA ILE A 100 6.63 -6.04 1.42
C ILE A 100 6.03 -6.58 0.13
N ASP A 101 5.16 -7.59 0.25
CA ASP A 101 4.45 -8.18 -0.88
C ASP A 101 3.03 -7.61 -0.95
N VAL A 102 2.69 -7.00 -2.08
CA VAL A 102 1.36 -6.43 -2.32
C VAL A 102 0.62 -7.25 -3.37
N ILE A 103 -0.52 -7.79 -2.97
CA ILE A 103 -1.43 -8.52 -3.86
C ILE A 103 -2.38 -7.52 -4.52
N ASP A 104 -2.21 -7.26 -5.81
CA ASP A 104 -3.11 -6.41 -6.60
C ASP A 104 -4.34 -7.21 -7.03
N THR A 105 -5.50 -6.85 -6.52
CA THR A 105 -6.76 -7.59 -6.77
C THR A 105 -7.26 -7.45 -8.20
N GLN A 106 -6.95 -6.35 -8.89
CA GLN A 106 -7.39 -6.12 -10.26
C GLN A 106 -6.60 -6.98 -11.25
N SER A 107 -5.28 -6.94 -11.17
CA SER A 107 -4.40 -7.71 -12.07
C SER A 107 -4.21 -9.15 -11.61
N GLY A 108 -4.23 -9.41 -10.31
CA GLY A 108 -3.83 -10.66 -9.66
C GLY A 108 -2.31 -10.78 -9.55
N ARG A 109 -1.57 -9.67 -9.79
CA ARG A 109 -0.11 -9.62 -9.68
C ARG A 109 0.31 -9.45 -8.22
N ILE A 110 1.51 -9.93 -7.90
CA ILE A 110 2.20 -9.60 -6.66
C ILE A 110 3.31 -8.62 -6.98
N ASP A 111 3.27 -7.45 -6.39
CA ASP A 111 4.36 -6.49 -6.41
C ASP A 111 5.21 -6.68 -5.16
N ARG A 112 6.48 -7.02 -5.33
CA ARG A 112 7.41 -7.36 -4.24
C ARG A 112 8.44 -6.26 -4.05
N PHE A 113 8.38 -5.57 -2.94
CA PHE A 113 9.33 -4.54 -2.57
C PHE A 113 10.41 -5.14 -1.65
N GLY A 114 11.68 -4.96 -2.01
CA GLY A 114 12.83 -5.50 -1.29
C GLY A 114 13.19 -6.95 -1.65
N GLN A 115 12.59 -7.57 -2.67
CA GLN A 115 12.90 -8.94 -3.09
C GLN A 115 14.39 -9.15 -3.43
N SER A 116 15.05 -8.16 -4.05
CA SER A 116 16.48 -8.24 -4.39
C SER A 116 17.42 -8.13 -3.19
N GLU A 117 16.93 -7.69 -2.04
CA GLU A 117 17.71 -7.46 -0.83
C GLU A 117 17.90 -8.74 0.01
N ASN A 118 17.23 -9.85 -0.37
CA ASN A 118 17.28 -11.14 0.32
C ASN A 118 16.93 -11.05 1.81
N TYR A 119 15.89 -10.30 2.16
CA TYR A 119 15.37 -10.28 3.52
C TYR A 119 14.79 -11.66 3.91
N ASN A 120 14.89 -12.00 5.20
CA ASN A 120 14.41 -13.29 5.72
C ASN A 120 12.92 -13.29 6.06
N THR A 121 12.32 -12.10 6.15
CA THR A 121 10.92 -11.92 6.54
C THR A 121 10.18 -11.07 5.53
N ARG A 122 8.88 -11.32 5.43
CA ARG A 122 7.95 -10.54 4.62
C ARG A 122 6.72 -10.14 5.42
N VAL A 123 6.08 -9.07 4.96
CA VAL A 123 4.72 -8.68 5.33
C VAL A 123 3.85 -8.68 4.08
N LEU A 124 2.56 -8.85 4.25
CA LEU A 124 1.61 -9.00 3.16
C LEU A 124 0.55 -7.90 3.22
N LEU A 125 0.34 -7.24 2.09
CA LEU A 125 -0.73 -6.27 1.88
C LEU A 125 -1.58 -6.69 0.70
N ILE A 126 -2.83 -6.24 0.66
CA ILE A 126 -3.71 -6.35 -0.50
C ILE A 126 -4.10 -4.95 -0.96
N TYR A 127 -4.14 -4.74 -2.28
CA TYR A 127 -4.46 -3.47 -2.91
C TYR A 127 -5.62 -3.64 -3.89
N ASP A 128 -6.65 -2.81 -3.76
CA ASP A 128 -7.85 -2.91 -4.59
C ASP A 128 -7.95 -1.86 -5.71
N GLY A 129 -6.88 -1.13 -5.95
CA GLY A 129 -6.81 -0.06 -6.95
C GLY A 129 -6.77 1.34 -6.34
N VAL A 130 -7.27 1.52 -5.11
CA VAL A 130 -7.25 2.80 -4.38
C VAL A 130 -6.90 2.63 -2.90
N HIS A 131 -7.13 1.45 -2.34
CA HIS A 131 -7.03 1.20 -0.90
C HIS A 131 -6.11 0.02 -0.59
N TYR A 132 -5.31 0.16 0.47
CA TYR A 132 -4.44 -0.88 1.00
C TYR A 132 -5.00 -1.41 2.31
N ASP A 133 -5.00 -2.74 2.46
CA ASP A 133 -5.27 -3.43 3.72
C ASP A 133 -4.17 -4.45 4.04
N PRO A 134 -3.86 -4.71 5.31
CA PRO A 134 -2.93 -5.77 5.69
C PRO A 134 -3.57 -7.16 5.56
N LEU A 135 -2.74 -8.15 5.19
CA LEU A 135 -3.07 -9.57 5.31
C LEU A 135 -2.35 -10.14 6.53
N VAL A 136 -3.09 -10.75 7.43
CA VAL A 136 -2.58 -11.22 8.71
C VAL A 136 -3.08 -12.63 9.01
N MET A 137 -2.30 -13.39 9.76
CA MET A 137 -2.72 -14.69 10.26
C MET A 137 -3.56 -14.50 11.53
N GLU A 138 -4.78 -15.01 11.51
CA GLU A 138 -5.69 -14.96 12.66
C GLU A 138 -6.04 -16.37 13.14
N SER A 139 -6.19 -16.53 14.44
CA SER A 139 -6.73 -17.74 15.05
C SER A 139 -8.25 -17.82 14.91
N ALA A 140 -8.84 -18.97 15.22
CA ALA A 140 -10.27 -19.22 15.07
C ALA A 140 -11.18 -18.27 15.90
N ASP A 141 -10.64 -17.64 16.95
CA ASP A 141 -11.32 -16.62 17.77
C ASP A 141 -11.12 -15.17 17.24
N GLY A 142 -10.43 -15.01 16.10
CA GLY A 142 -10.17 -13.72 15.45
C GLY A 142 -9.02 -12.92 16.06
N ALA A 143 -8.21 -13.52 16.94
CA ALA A 143 -7.01 -12.86 17.43
C ALA A 143 -5.89 -12.92 16.38
N THR A 144 -5.15 -11.83 16.20
CA THR A 144 -3.97 -11.79 15.31
C THR A 144 -2.87 -12.67 15.90
N VAL A 145 -2.44 -13.66 15.12
CA VAL A 145 -1.38 -14.63 15.51
C VAL A 145 -0.04 -14.19 14.94
N SER A 146 -0.01 -13.70 13.71
CA SER A 146 1.21 -13.23 13.04
C SER A 146 0.87 -12.21 11.94
N THR A 147 1.74 -11.23 11.82
CA THR A 147 1.71 -10.23 10.75
C THR A 147 2.96 -10.28 9.88
N VAL A 148 4.03 -10.94 10.39
CA VAL A 148 5.32 -11.09 9.72
C VAL A 148 5.58 -12.56 9.48
N PHE A 149 6.00 -12.91 8.27
CA PHE A 149 6.19 -14.28 7.81
C PHE A 149 7.60 -14.49 7.27
N PRO A 150 8.18 -15.71 7.36
CA PRO A 150 9.41 -16.04 6.66
C PRO A 150 9.24 -15.89 5.14
N THR A 151 10.25 -15.35 4.44
CA THR A 151 10.22 -15.30 2.96
C THR A 151 10.24 -16.68 2.31
N SER A 152 10.64 -17.71 3.06
CA SER A 152 10.61 -19.12 2.65
C SER A 152 9.25 -19.80 2.83
N ASP A 153 8.26 -19.10 3.40
CA ASP A 153 6.91 -19.65 3.60
C ASP A 153 6.05 -19.44 2.35
N ASP A 154 6.13 -20.41 1.43
CA ASP A 154 5.33 -20.39 0.21
C ASP A 154 3.85 -20.71 0.46
N ALA A 155 3.51 -21.34 1.58
CA ALA A 155 2.12 -21.68 1.90
C ALA A 155 1.32 -20.41 2.24
N VAL A 156 1.89 -19.50 3.05
CA VAL A 156 1.28 -18.21 3.35
C VAL A 156 1.12 -17.35 2.09
N LEU A 157 2.14 -17.34 1.23
CA LEU A 157 2.08 -16.62 -0.03
C LEU A 157 0.97 -17.17 -0.95
N SER A 158 0.81 -18.49 -1.02
CA SER A 158 -0.26 -19.13 -1.79
C SER A 158 -1.65 -18.75 -1.28
N GLN A 159 -1.84 -18.69 0.05
CA GLN A 159 -3.09 -18.22 0.65
C GLN A 159 -3.37 -16.74 0.29
N ALA A 160 -2.34 -15.88 0.31
CA ALA A 160 -2.49 -14.49 -0.08
C ALA A 160 -2.93 -14.33 -1.55
N ILE A 161 -2.38 -15.15 -2.45
CA ILE A 161 -2.80 -15.20 -3.86
C ILE A 161 -4.25 -15.64 -3.99
N GLU A 162 -4.68 -16.65 -3.22
CA GLU A 162 -6.06 -17.12 -3.22
C GLU A 162 -7.03 -16.03 -2.76
N ILE A 163 -6.70 -15.29 -1.69
CA ILE A 163 -7.49 -14.14 -1.22
C ILE A 163 -7.61 -13.07 -2.33
N GLY A 164 -6.51 -12.74 -3.00
CA GLY A 164 -6.52 -11.81 -4.13
C GLY A 164 -7.39 -12.30 -5.30
N ALA A 165 -7.32 -13.59 -5.62
CA ALA A 165 -8.13 -14.21 -6.67
C ALA A 165 -9.63 -14.23 -6.32
N GLU A 166 -9.98 -14.49 -5.06
CA GLU A 166 -11.34 -14.40 -4.57
C GLU A 166 -11.87 -12.98 -4.64
N ALA A 167 -11.12 -12.00 -4.13
CA ALA A 167 -11.47 -10.58 -4.21
C ALA A 167 -11.69 -10.14 -5.66
N LYS A 168 -10.84 -10.56 -6.59
CA LYS A 168 -11.00 -10.33 -8.02
C LYS A 168 -12.29 -10.94 -8.57
N SER A 169 -12.58 -12.19 -8.24
CA SER A 169 -13.78 -12.90 -8.68
C SER A 169 -15.07 -12.23 -8.18
N CYS A 170 -15.03 -11.69 -6.97
CA CYS A 170 -16.11 -10.92 -6.35
C CYS A 170 -16.15 -9.46 -6.79
N ARG A 171 -15.26 -9.02 -7.69
CA ARG A 171 -15.11 -7.63 -8.15
C ARG A 171 -14.88 -6.63 -7.00
N GLN A 172 -14.14 -7.02 -5.99
CA GLN A 172 -13.74 -6.18 -4.86
C GLN A 172 -12.49 -5.38 -5.22
N PHE A 173 -12.57 -4.58 -6.29
CA PHE A 173 -11.52 -3.67 -6.71
C PHE A 173 -12.12 -2.45 -7.40
N THR A 174 -11.41 -1.33 -7.35
CA THR A 174 -11.77 -0.09 -8.04
C THR A 174 -11.05 -0.04 -9.38
N ASP A 175 -11.81 -0.03 -10.47
CA ASP A 175 -11.25 0.13 -11.81
C ASP A 175 -10.96 1.62 -12.09
N VAL A 176 -9.84 2.09 -11.55
CA VAL A 176 -9.41 3.50 -11.68
C VAL A 176 -9.19 3.96 -13.11
N SER A 177 -9.08 3.02 -14.07
CA SER A 177 -8.91 3.34 -15.48
C SER A 177 -10.25 3.60 -16.18
N ASN A 178 -11.34 3.07 -15.65
CA ASN A 178 -12.65 3.09 -16.30
C ASN A 178 -13.79 3.74 -15.49
N PHE A 179 -13.55 4.11 -14.21
CA PHE A 179 -14.60 4.76 -13.42
C PHE A 179 -14.96 6.13 -14.01
N THR A 180 -16.21 6.52 -13.83
CA THR A 180 -16.74 7.78 -14.35
C THR A 180 -16.67 8.87 -13.31
N LEU A 181 -16.00 9.96 -13.65
CA LEU A 181 -15.88 11.15 -12.82
C LEU A 181 -16.63 12.32 -13.47
N ARG A 182 -17.07 13.23 -12.63
CA ARG A 182 -17.60 14.52 -13.05
C ARG A 182 -16.83 15.64 -12.37
N CYS A 183 -16.30 16.58 -13.15
CA CYS A 183 -15.74 17.79 -12.59
C CYS A 183 -16.85 18.59 -11.89
N LEU A 184 -16.73 18.82 -10.59
CA LEU A 184 -17.76 19.51 -9.79
C LEU A 184 -17.80 21.02 -10.08
N ILE A 185 -16.78 21.57 -10.77
CA ILE A 185 -16.71 22.99 -11.13
C ILE A 185 -17.42 23.24 -12.47
N CYS A 186 -17.10 22.47 -13.51
CA CYS A 186 -17.64 22.69 -14.87
C CYS A 186 -18.56 21.56 -15.37
N GLN A 187 -18.86 20.55 -14.55
CA GLN A 187 -19.75 19.43 -14.84
C GLN A 187 -19.32 18.53 -16.02
N THR A 188 -18.08 18.66 -16.49
CA THR A 188 -17.56 17.81 -17.57
C THR A 188 -17.43 16.38 -17.05
N MET A 189 -17.95 15.41 -17.83
CA MET A 189 -17.80 13.99 -17.58
C MET A 189 -16.41 13.53 -18.04
N LEU A 190 -15.75 12.73 -17.24
CA LEU A 190 -14.38 12.26 -17.45
C LEU A 190 -14.32 10.76 -17.13
N ARG A 191 -13.45 10.05 -17.83
CA ARG A 191 -13.28 8.61 -17.61
C ARG A 191 -11.88 8.31 -17.08
N GLY A 192 -11.83 7.73 -15.89
CA GLY A 192 -10.61 7.34 -15.23
C GLY A 192 -9.72 8.50 -14.79
N GLN A 193 -8.68 8.16 -14.09
CA GLN A 193 -7.74 9.12 -13.52
C GLN A 193 -7.02 9.96 -14.59
N LYS A 194 -6.72 9.37 -15.75
CA LYS A 194 -5.98 10.05 -16.81
C LYS A 194 -6.73 11.27 -17.35
N GLU A 195 -8.01 11.12 -17.69
CA GLU A 195 -8.82 12.24 -18.19
C GLU A 195 -9.03 13.30 -17.11
N ALA A 196 -9.14 12.90 -15.83
CA ALA A 196 -9.23 13.83 -14.71
C ALA A 196 -7.95 14.67 -14.57
N MET A 197 -6.77 14.06 -14.67
CA MET A 197 -5.49 14.76 -14.64
C MET A 197 -5.31 15.70 -15.82
N GLU A 198 -5.61 15.26 -17.04
CA GLU A 198 -5.56 16.09 -18.26
C GLU A 198 -6.51 17.29 -18.17
N HIS A 199 -7.72 17.06 -17.64
CA HIS A 199 -8.69 18.12 -17.40
C HIS A 199 -8.18 19.13 -16.35
N GLY A 200 -7.65 18.64 -15.24
CA GLY A 200 -7.07 19.47 -14.18
C GLY A 200 -5.93 20.33 -14.68
N THR A 201 -5.00 19.74 -15.43
CA THR A 201 -3.86 20.44 -16.03
C THR A 201 -4.31 21.55 -17.00
N ARG A 202 -5.34 21.28 -17.82
CA ARG A 202 -5.83 22.21 -18.84
C ARG A 202 -6.68 23.34 -18.25
N THR A 203 -7.46 23.07 -17.20
CA THR A 203 -8.49 24.00 -16.71
C THR A 203 -8.21 24.56 -15.31
N GLY A 204 -7.26 23.97 -14.58
CA GLY A 204 -7.01 24.27 -13.17
C GLY A 204 -8.08 23.72 -12.22
N HIS A 205 -9.02 22.90 -12.72
CA HIS A 205 -10.08 22.32 -11.90
C HIS A 205 -9.59 21.02 -11.24
N ALA A 206 -9.53 20.98 -9.92
CA ALA A 206 -9.05 19.82 -9.15
C ALA A 206 -10.15 19.13 -8.32
N ASN A 207 -11.40 19.53 -8.45
CA ASN A 207 -12.50 18.98 -7.66
C ASN A 207 -13.37 18.05 -8.53
N PHE A 208 -13.28 16.74 -8.29
CA PHE A 208 -13.98 15.71 -9.03
C PHE A 208 -14.86 14.88 -8.10
N GLY A 209 -16.02 14.45 -8.60
CA GLY A 209 -16.92 13.52 -7.93
C GLY A 209 -17.16 12.30 -8.79
N GLU A 210 -17.31 11.13 -8.16
CA GLU A 210 -17.70 9.89 -8.83
C GLU A 210 -19.19 9.95 -9.23
N VAL A 211 -19.55 9.32 -10.37
CA VAL A 211 -20.92 9.34 -10.93
C VAL A 211 -21.41 7.92 -11.18
#